data_5280f3a5e74f00898ae73325ee64f656
#
_entry.id   5280f3a5e74f00898ae73325ee64f656
#
_cell.length_a   1.000
_cell.length_b   1.000
_cell.length_c   1.000
_cell.angle_alpha   90.00
_cell.angle_beta   90.00
_cell.angle_gamma   90.00
#
_symmetry.space_group_name_H-M   'P 1'
#
loop_
_entity.id
_entity.type
_entity.pdbx_description
1 polymer ?
#
loop_
_entity_poly.entity_id
_entity_poly.type
_entity_poly.pdbx_seq_one_letter_code
_entity_poly.pdbx_strand_id
1 'polypeptide(L)' 'MTEALLGLAVAIALAAYLVATLLHPEKF' A
#
# COMPACT_ATOMS: atom_id res chain seq x y z
N MET A 1 -5.81 -20.05 4.73
CA MET A 1 -4.62 -19.62 5.44
C MET A 1 -3.84 -18.60 4.65
N THR A 2 -3.62 -18.88 3.38
CA THR A 2 -2.92 -17.91 2.54
C THR A 2 -3.73 -16.64 2.37
N GLU A 3 -5.02 -16.74 2.64
CA GLU A 3 -5.90 -15.60 2.51
C GLU A 3 -5.46 -14.45 3.41
N ALA A 4 -5.04 -14.78 4.62
CA ALA A 4 -4.59 -13.76 5.56
C ALA A 4 -3.32 -13.09 5.04
N LEU A 5 -2.44 -13.88 4.44
CA LEU A 5 -1.22 -13.31 3.90
C LEU A 5 -1.50 -12.38 2.74
N LEU A 6 -2.45 -12.76 1.89
CA LEU A 6 -2.81 -11.92 0.76
C LEU A 6 -3.38 -10.60 1.24
N GLY A 7 -4.27 -10.66 2.21
CA GLY A 7 -4.86 -9.45 2.74
C GLY A 7 -3.81 -8.54 3.35
N LEU A 8 -2.88 -9.14 4.06
CA LEU A 8 -1.83 -8.38 4.70
C LEU A 8 -0.94 -7.71 3.66
N ALA A 9 -0.59 -8.44 2.63
CA ALA A 9 0.26 -7.90 1.57
C ALA A 9 -0.42 -6.73 0.87
N VAL A 10 -1.71 -6.88 0.60
CA VAL A 10 -2.46 -5.82 -0.05
C VAL A 10 -2.55 -4.60 0.85
N ALA A 11 -2.78 -4.82 2.13
CA ALA A 11 -2.89 -3.72 3.07
C ALA A 11 -1.58 -2.94 3.13
N ILE A 12 -0.46 -3.64 3.17
CA ILE A 12 0.84 -3.00 3.21
C ILE A 12 1.09 -2.22 1.93
N ALA A 13 0.73 -2.81 0.81
CA ALA A 13 0.92 -2.14 -0.48
C ALA A 13 0.11 -0.86 -0.56
N LEU A 14 -1.14 -0.91 -0.11
CA LEU A 14 -1.98 0.26 -0.13
C LEU A 14 -1.46 1.34 0.80
N ALA A 15 -1.00 0.94 1.98
CA ALA A 15 -0.45 1.88 2.93
C ALA A 15 0.78 2.56 2.37
N ALA A 16 1.65 1.78 1.74
CA ALA A 16 2.86 2.32 1.15
C ALA A 16 2.51 3.28 0.02
N TYR A 17 1.48 2.95 -0.73
CA TYR A 17 1.06 3.81 -1.82
C TYR A 17 0.57 5.16 -1.30
N LEU A 18 -0.20 5.14 -0.22
CA LEU A 18 -0.70 6.36 0.36
C LEU A 18 0.45 7.22 0.89
N VAL A 19 1.40 6.58 1.55
CA VAL A 19 2.54 7.30 2.07
C VAL A 19 3.35 7.93 0.94
N ALA A 20 3.54 7.17 -0.13
CA ALA A 20 4.27 7.68 -1.29
C ALA A 20 3.57 8.88 -1.89
N THR A 21 2.23 8.84 -1.92
CA THR A 21 1.45 9.94 -2.46
C THR A 21 1.66 11.21 -1.64
N LEU A 22 1.78 11.04 -0.34
CA LEU A 22 1.99 12.18 0.54
C LEU A 22 3.38 12.76 0.35
N LEU A 23 4.37 11.88 0.18
CA LEU A 23 5.74 12.33 0.02
C LEU A 23 5.95 12.93 -1.37
N HIS A 24 5.28 12.38 -2.36
CA HIS A 24 5.40 12.88 -3.72
C HIS A 24 4.02 13.22 -4.26
N PRO A 25 3.47 14.32 -3.83
CA PRO A 25 2.12 14.71 -4.23
C PRO A 25 2.01 14.96 -5.73
N GLU A 26 3.04 15.42 -6.34
CA GLU A 26 2.99 15.66 -7.77
C GLU A 26 3.43 14.43 -8.51
N LYS A 27 2.73 13.39 -8.29
CA LYS A 27 3.05 12.18 -8.91
C LYS A 27 2.72 12.17 -10.37
N PHE A 28 1.97 13.01 -10.81
CA PHE A 28 1.75 13.06 -12.21
C PHE A 28 1.80 14.47 -12.80
#